data_7121cbeef34a362dc7e6177f27c57abc
#
_entry.id   7121cbeef34a362dc7e6177f27c57abc
#
_cell.length_a   1.000
_cell.length_b   1.000
_cell.length_c   1.000
_cell.angle_alpha   90.00
_cell.angle_beta   90.00
_cell.angle_gamma   90.00
#
_symmetry.space_group_name_H-M   'P 1'
#
loop_
_entity.id
_entity.type
_entity.pdbx_description
1 polymer ?
#
loop_
_entity_poly.entity_id
_entity_poly.type
_entity_poly.pdbx_seq_one_letter_code
_entity_poly.pdbx_strand_id
1 'polypeptide(L)'
;MSDLLRRTARYAARHLTRFADRQVDAQAPSTHVHETTPLTPRTSVFKKRRLNLLVPSINSQHYFGGIHTAVQVFEAMATHFEASRIILTDSPPDDAALARFARYSPVASAQDSIADAQVVSFSDRYGKTLPVAPGDHWLATAWWTAYAAQRVAAWQESSYGAPGKLAYMIQDFEPGFYPWSSQSALALATYRPKQDLGIFNTSLLADYFASQGLDYVRRVVFEPTINDGLRSALTHARVSTSPRSRRIVVYGRPSTPRNAFSLICEALRIWGWNDPRSNQWEIVTPGELISDLDLGPVQLKALGKLDIDNYAELLRTSAIGLSLMVSPHPSYPPLEMAAFGMEVVTNSYANKDLSTFAPVIRSTFDMTPEAIAQALSAACDAWDERAMVPAWIMPENHAFLAEQAFGPLAAAAAHKLGVVSRGNV
;
A
#
# COMPACT_ATOMS: atom_id res chain seq x y z
N MET A 1 22.98 15.67 42.31
CA MET A 1 23.69 16.62 41.43
C MET A 1 24.33 15.96 40.19
N SER A 2 24.62 14.66 40.20
CA SER A 2 25.28 13.95 39.08
C SER A 2 24.33 13.54 37.91
N ASP A 3 23.04 13.29 38.15
CA ASP A 3 22.11 12.79 37.12
C ASP A 3 21.59 13.90 36.21
N LEU A 4 21.38 15.09 36.75
CA LEU A 4 20.94 16.25 35.96
C LEU A 4 22.04 16.70 34.98
N LEU A 5 23.29 16.68 35.44
CA LEU A 5 24.46 17.00 34.61
C LEU A 5 24.69 15.96 33.48
N ARG A 6 24.41 14.68 33.76
CA ARG A 6 24.49 13.64 32.73
C ARG A 6 23.36 13.75 31.68
N ARG A 7 22.16 14.16 32.09
CA ARG A 7 21.03 14.40 31.16
C ARG A 7 21.25 15.60 30.26
N THR A 8 21.74 16.72 30.83
CA THR A 8 22.09 17.91 30.04
C THR A 8 23.27 17.68 29.12
N ALA A 9 24.28 16.92 29.53
CA ALA A 9 25.41 16.55 28.67
C ALA A 9 24.98 15.65 27.50
N ARG A 10 24.10 14.69 27.76
CA ARG A 10 23.53 13.84 26.67
C ARG A 10 22.62 14.61 25.71
N TYR A 11 21.86 15.58 26.22
CA TYR A 11 21.03 16.45 25.38
C TYR A 11 21.91 17.37 24.53
N ALA A 12 22.94 18.00 25.10
CA ALA A 12 23.90 18.82 24.38
C ALA A 12 24.70 18.01 23.34
N ALA A 13 25.14 16.79 23.69
CA ALA A 13 25.82 15.91 22.74
C ALA A 13 24.94 15.51 21.55
N ARG A 14 23.65 15.20 21.78
CA ARG A 14 22.70 14.90 20.69
C ARG A 14 22.40 16.10 19.79
N HIS A 15 22.41 17.31 20.34
CA HIS A 15 22.25 18.52 19.53
C HIS A 15 23.54 18.87 18.77
N LEU A 16 24.69 18.64 19.34
CA LEU A 16 25.99 18.86 18.68
C LEU A 16 26.24 17.84 17.56
N THR A 17 25.90 16.56 17.76
CA THR A 17 25.97 15.57 16.67
C THR A 17 25.00 15.92 15.55
N ARG A 18 23.75 16.32 15.83
CA ARG A 18 22.81 16.79 14.79
C ARG A 18 23.29 18.05 14.06
N PHE A 19 24.03 18.93 14.71
CA PHE A 19 24.64 20.10 14.07
C PHE A 19 25.88 19.71 13.26
N ALA A 20 26.71 18.78 13.76
CA ALA A 20 27.87 18.26 13.04
C ALA A 20 27.45 17.45 11.80
N ASP A 21 26.45 16.59 11.92
CA ASP A 21 25.89 15.84 10.78
C ASP A 21 25.28 16.77 9.71
N ARG A 22 24.76 17.95 10.11
CA ARG A 22 24.31 18.97 9.15
C ARG A 22 25.44 19.71 8.43
N GLN A 23 26.65 19.73 8.99
CA GLN A 23 27.80 20.42 8.35
C GLN A 23 28.69 19.49 7.55
N VAL A 24 28.62 18.16 7.76
CA VAL A 24 29.48 17.17 7.06
C VAL A 24 28.90 16.75 5.71
N ASP A 25 27.59 16.86 5.50
CA ASP A 25 26.95 16.58 4.22
C ASP A 25 26.43 17.84 3.52
N ALA A 26 27.32 18.75 3.19
CA ALA A 26 27.05 19.70 2.11
C ALA A 26 27.15 18.96 0.75
N GLN A 27 26.36 17.90 0.57
CA GLN A 27 26.12 17.37 -0.76
C GLN A 27 25.51 18.50 -1.60
N ALA A 28 26.02 18.68 -2.82
CA ALA A 28 25.43 19.63 -3.76
C ALA A 28 23.91 19.41 -3.79
N PRO A 29 23.10 20.48 -3.71
CA PRO A 29 21.64 20.32 -3.65
C PRO A 29 21.17 19.52 -4.86
N SER A 30 20.33 18.51 -4.63
CA SER A 30 19.76 17.75 -5.74
C SER A 30 18.93 18.70 -6.60
N THR A 31 19.34 18.89 -7.84
CA THR A 31 18.65 19.74 -8.82
C THR A 31 17.63 18.96 -9.65
N HIS A 32 17.47 17.68 -9.38
CA HIS A 32 16.62 16.77 -10.15
C HIS A 32 15.70 15.95 -9.24
N VAL A 33 14.43 15.84 -9.63
CA VAL A 33 13.48 14.90 -9.02
C VAL A 33 13.52 13.63 -9.86
N HIS A 34 14.17 12.61 -9.35
CA HIS A 34 14.49 11.37 -10.10
C HIS A 34 13.25 10.71 -10.71
N GLU A 35 12.15 10.72 -9.98
CA GLU A 35 10.86 10.13 -10.38
C GLU A 35 10.29 10.80 -11.64
N THR A 36 10.71 12.02 -11.97
CA THR A 36 10.24 12.75 -13.17
C THR A 36 11.05 12.45 -14.43
N THR A 37 12.07 11.58 -14.35
CA THR A 37 12.85 11.17 -15.52
C THR A 37 11.91 10.67 -16.63
N PRO A 38 11.90 11.30 -17.83
CA PRO A 38 10.89 11.04 -18.84
C PRO A 38 11.05 9.67 -19.51
N LEU A 39 9.93 9.08 -19.91
CA LEU A 39 9.88 8.09 -20.97
C LEU A 39 9.85 8.88 -22.29
N THR A 40 10.84 8.70 -23.16
CA THR A 40 10.92 9.39 -24.46
C THR A 40 10.10 8.61 -25.49
N PRO A 41 8.93 9.09 -25.92
CA PRO A 41 8.08 8.38 -26.87
C PRO A 41 8.64 8.49 -28.30
N ARG A 42 8.36 7.50 -29.12
CA ARG A 42 8.50 7.52 -30.58
C ARG A 42 7.33 6.79 -31.25
N THR A 43 7.12 7.05 -32.53
CA THR A 43 6.09 6.34 -33.31
C THR A 43 6.33 4.83 -33.37
N SER A 44 5.24 4.06 -33.32
CA SER A 44 5.23 2.60 -33.40
C SER A 44 4.50 2.13 -34.63
N VAL A 45 4.93 1.00 -35.20
CA VAL A 45 4.23 0.28 -36.27
C VAL A 45 3.07 -0.59 -35.77
N PHE A 46 2.91 -0.73 -34.46
CA PHE A 46 1.88 -1.53 -33.83
C PHE A 46 0.47 -1.00 -34.15
N LYS A 47 -0.48 -1.87 -34.52
CA LYS A 47 -1.79 -1.44 -35.04
C LYS A 47 -2.98 -1.76 -34.13
N LYS A 48 -2.82 -2.71 -33.18
CA LYS A 48 -3.89 -3.14 -32.30
C LYS A 48 -4.08 -2.17 -31.13
N ARG A 49 -5.27 -2.12 -30.56
CA ARG A 49 -5.52 -1.40 -29.31
C ARG A 49 -4.83 -2.16 -28.18
N ARG A 50 -3.98 -1.44 -27.45
CA ARG A 50 -3.15 -2.03 -26.40
C ARG A 50 -3.32 -1.29 -25.08
N LEU A 51 -3.50 -2.05 -23.99
CA LEU A 51 -3.42 -1.53 -22.63
C LEU A 51 -1.97 -1.63 -22.14
N ASN A 52 -1.41 -0.49 -21.71
CA ASN A 52 -0.07 -0.42 -21.16
C ASN A 52 -0.16 -0.19 -19.64
N LEU A 53 0.35 -1.11 -18.84
CA LEU A 53 0.56 -0.94 -17.41
C LEU A 53 1.91 -0.29 -17.17
N LEU A 54 1.95 0.85 -16.48
CA LEU A 54 3.17 1.40 -15.90
C LEU A 54 3.21 1.03 -14.42
N VAL A 55 4.20 0.25 -14.05
CA VAL A 55 4.38 -0.24 -12.67
C VAL A 55 5.85 -0.18 -12.27
N PRO A 56 6.17 0.14 -11.01
CA PRO A 56 7.56 0.24 -10.57
C PRO A 56 8.36 -1.03 -10.79
N SER A 57 7.81 -2.18 -10.40
CA SER A 57 8.46 -3.48 -10.44
C SER A 57 7.43 -4.61 -10.40
N ILE A 58 7.80 -5.79 -10.93
CA ILE A 58 7.05 -7.05 -10.76
C ILE A 58 7.91 -8.14 -10.10
N ASN A 59 9.09 -7.79 -9.59
CA ASN A 59 10.00 -8.72 -8.94
C ASN A 59 9.41 -9.31 -7.67
N SER A 60 9.78 -10.53 -7.35
CA SER A 60 9.23 -11.28 -6.20
C SER A 60 9.35 -10.54 -4.87
N GLN A 61 10.42 -9.74 -4.71
CA GLN A 61 10.63 -8.91 -3.52
C GLN A 61 9.62 -7.76 -3.39
N HIS A 62 9.02 -7.32 -4.50
CA HIS A 62 8.09 -6.18 -4.55
C HIS A 62 6.65 -6.59 -4.92
N TYR A 63 6.44 -7.83 -5.41
CA TYR A 63 5.16 -8.31 -5.91
C TYR A 63 4.23 -8.73 -4.76
N PHE A 64 3.80 -7.74 -3.97
CA PHE A 64 2.82 -7.90 -2.89
C PHE A 64 2.04 -6.58 -2.71
N GLY A 65 0.96 -6.62 -1.91
CA GLY A 65 0.14 -5.45 -1.61
C GLY A 65 -0.33 -4.73 -2.87
N GLY A 66 -0.08 -3.43 -2.94
CA GLY A 66 -0.58 -2.58 -4.03
C GLY A 66 -0.10 -2.97 -5.43
N ILE A 67 1.14 -3.47 -5.59
CA ILE A 67 1.63 -3.92 -6.90
C ILE A 67 0.87 -5.17 -7.36
N HIS A 68 0.66 -6.14 -6.47
CA HIS A 68 -0.11 -7.34 -6.78
C HIS A 68 -1.55 -6.99 -7.21
N THR A 69 -2.23 -6.15 -6.44
CA THR A 69 -3.59 -5.68 -6.76
C THR A 69 -3.64 -4.93 -8.09
N ALA A 70 -2.65 -4.06 -8.36
CA ALA A 70 -2.58 -3.33 -9.63
C ALA A 70 -2.42 -4.24 -10.84
N VAL A 71 -1.62 -5.28 -10.72
CA VAL A 71 -1.45 -6.27 -11.79
C VAL A 71 -2.73 -7.08 -11.98
N GLN A 72 -3.42 -7.49 -10.92
CA GLN A 72 -4.71 -8.20 -11.05
C GLN A 72 -5.77 -7.33 -11.76
N VAL A 73 -5.88 -6.05 -11.41
CA VAL A 73 -6.77 -5.10 -12.11
C VAL A 73 -6.35 -4.95 -13.58
N PHE A 74 -5.05 -4.81 -13.85
CA PHE A 74 -4.54 -4.74 -15.22
C PHE A 74 -4.86 -5.98 -16.02
N GLU A 75 -4.64 -7.18 -15.46
CA GLU A 75 -4.92 -8.47 -16.11
C GLU A 75 -6.39 -8.59 -16.46
N ALA A 76 -7.28 -8.20 -15.55
CA ALA A 76 -8.72 -8.19 -15.79
C ALA A 76 -9.09 -7.16 -16.87
N MET A 77 -8.54 -5.96 -16.85
CA MET A 77 -8.79 -4.92 -17.86
C MET A 77 -8.23 -5.32 -19.24
N ALA A 78 -7.08 -5.99 -19.29
CA ALA A 78 -6.43 -6.39 -20.54
C ALA A 78 -7.30 -7.33 -21.38
N THR A 79 -8.24 -8.06 -20.78
CA THR A 79 -9.19 -8.92 -21.53
C THR A 79 -10.12 -8.14 -22.47
N HIS A 80 -10.28 -6.83 -22.25
CA HIS A 80 -11.07 -5.93 -23.11
C HIS A 80 -10.25 -5.29 -24.23
N PHE A 81 -8.95 -5.55 -24.30
CA PHE A 81 -8.03 -5.02 -25.30
C PHE A 81 -7.53 -6.13 -26.23
N GLU A 82 -6.98 -5.74 -27.37
CA GLU A 82 -6.41 -6.69 -28.34
C GLU A 82 -5.00 -7.10 -27.99
N ALA A 83 -4.33 -6.26 -27.20
CA ALA A 83 -2.95 -6.46 -26.74
C ALA A 83 -2.72 -5.80 -25.38
N SER A 84 -1.67 -6.23 -24.71
CA SER A 84 -1.28 -5.70 -23.39
C SER A 84 0.24 -5.61 -23.26
N ARG A 85 0.70 -4.60 -22.51
CA ARG A 85 2.13 -4.40 -22.26
C ARG A 85 2.38 -3.96 -20.83
N ILE A 86 3.31 -4.62 -20.14
CA ILE A 86 3.82 -4.23 -18.83
C ILE A 86 5.10 -3.42 -19.04
N ILE A 87 5.14 -2.19 -18.53
CA ILE A 87 6.28 -1.28 -18.59
C ILE A 87 6.81 -1.11 -17.16
N LEU A 88 8.02 -1.59 -16.90
CA LEU A 88 8.67 -1.51 -15.60
C LEU A 88 9.48 -0.22 -15.50
N THR A 89 9.18 0.62 -14.52
CA THR A 89 9.78 1.95 -14.43
C THR A 89 11.00 2.02 -13.51
N ASP A 90 11.10 1.17 -12.47
CA ASP A 90 12.11 1.34 -11.41
C ASP A 90 13.11 0.18 -11.34
N SER A 91 12.70 -1.05 -11.65
CA SER A 91 13.62 -2.19 -11.67
C SER A 91 13.33 -3.17 -12.81
N PRO A 92 14.37 -3.81 -13.40
CA PRO A 92 14.16 -4.85 -14.42
C PRO A 92 13.52 -6.09 -13.78
N PRO A 93 12.84 -6.95 -14.56
CA PRO A 93 12.27 -8.18 -14.05
C PRO A 93 13.36 -9.19 -13.70
N ASP A 94 13.17 -9.92 -12.58
CA ASP A 94 13.95 -11.12 -12.26
C ASP A 94 13.37 -12.37 -12.93
N ASP A 95 14.14 -13.50 -12.91
CA ASP A 95 13.72 -14.75 -13.55
C ASP A 95 12.40 -15.29 -12.97
N ALA A 96 12.16 -15.12 -11.68
CA ALA A 96 10.93 -15.54 -11.02
C ALA A 96 9.72 -14.70 -11.49
N ALA A 97 9.92 -13.40 -11.74
CA ALA A 97 8.91 -12.54 -12.34
C ALA A 97 8.62 -12.96 -13.78
N LEU A 98 9.65 -13.22 -14.60
CA LEU A 98 9.47 -13.67 -15.97
C LEU A 98 8.74 -15.03 -16.03
N ALA A 99 9.04 -15.96 -15.12
CA ALA A 99 8.33 -17.23 -15.04
C ALA A 99 6.86 -17.03 -14.64
N ARG A 100 6.55 -16.14 -13.68
CA ARG A 100 5.16 -15.80 -13.28
C ARG A 100 4.37 -15.17 -14.40
N PHE A 101 5.01 -14.33 -15.21
CA PHE A 101 4.41 -13.63 -16.34
C PHE A 101 4.78 -14.24 -17.69
N ALA A 102 4.93 -15.57 -17.78
CA ALA A 102 5.41 -16.29 -18.96
C ALA A 102 4.58 -16.04 -20.24
N ARG A 103 3.33 -15.58 -20.11
CA ARG A 103 2.51 -15.18 -21.27
C ARG A 103 2.97 -13.87 -21.92
N TYR A 104 3.79 -13.04 -21.22
CA TYR A 104 4.33 -11.80 -21.73
C TYR A 104 5.73 -12.03 -22.31
N SER A 105 5.89 -11.73 -23.58
CA SER A 105 7.21 -11.79 -24.23
C SER A 105 8.12 -10.68 -23.72
N PRO A 106 9.30 -10.98 -23.17
CA PRO A 106 10.31 -9.97 -22.86
C PRO A 106 10.73 -9.23 -24.12
N VAL A 107 10.70 -7.90 -24.10
CA VAL A 107 11.05 -7.04 -25.24
C VAL A 107 12.15 -6.08 -24.80
N ALA A 108 13.18 -5.93 -25.62
CA ALA A 108 14.20 -4.92 -25.40
C ALA A 108 13.60 -3.50 -25.49
N SER A 109 14.00 -2.59 -24.60
CA SER A 109 13.38 -1.27 -24.44
C SER A 109 13.34 -0.42 -25.74
N ALA A 110 14.29 -0.60 -26.64
CA ALA A 110 14.32 0.11 -27.92
C ALA A 110 13.60 -0.62 -29.06
N GLN A 111 13.14 -1.85 -28.86
CA GLN A 111 12.51 -2.67 -29.89
C GLN A 111 11.03 -2.33 -30.05
N ASP A 112 10.56 -2.22 -31.30
CA ASP A 112 9.14 -2.10 -31.63
C ASP A 112 8.59 -3.50 -31.98
N SER A 113 8.16 -4.21 -30.95
CA SER A 113 7.65 -5.59 -31.09
C SER A 113 6.18 -5.60 -31.49
N ILE A 114 5.80 -6.59 -32.32
CA ILE A 114 4.43 -6.86 -32.73
C ILE A 114 3.72 -7.91 -31.85
N ALA A 115 4.38 -8.43 -30.81
CA ALA A 115 3.78 -9.38 -29.88
C ALA A 115 2.59 -8.76 -29.15
N ASP A 116 1.52 -9.55 -28.95
CA ASP A 116 0.29 -9.07 -28.32
C ASP A 116 0.41 -8.90 -26.80
N ALA A 117 1.27 -9.67 -26.17
CA ALA A 117 1.58 -9.54 -24.73
C ALA A 117 3.07 -9.30 -24.55
N GLN A 118 3.44 -8.18 -23.93
CA GLN A 118 4.83 -7.72 -23.85
C GLN A 118 5.17 -7.32 -22.42
N VAL A 119 6.41 -7.59 -21.99
CA VAL A 119 7.02 -6.99 -20.80
C VAL A 119 8.30 -6.28 -21.21
N VAL A 120 8.46 -5.02 -20.81
CA VAL A 120 9.61 -4.19 -21.18
C VAL A 120 10.10 -3.40 -19.98
N SER A 121 11.44 -3.33 -19.80
CA SER A 121 12.07 -2.56 -18.74
C SER A 121 12.53 -1.20 -19.22
N PHE A 122 12.10 -0.17 -18.52
CA PHE A 122 12.55 1.22 -18.63
C PHE A 122 13.11 1.74 -17.29
N SER A 123 13.61 0.85 -16.45
CA SER A 123 14.33 1.23 -15.21
C SER A 123 15.59 2.06 -15.51
N ASP A 124 16.27 1.74 -16.61
CA ASP A 124 17.26 2.60 -17.24
C ASP A 124 16.67 3.19 -18.53
N ARG A 125 16.34 4.49 -18.52
CA ARG A 125 15.63 5.20 -19.60
C ARG A 125 16.54 6.05 -20.47
N TYR A 126 17.76 6.25 -20.03
CA TYR A 126 18.68 7.16 -20.72
C TYR A 126 19.05 6.64 -22.11
N GLY A 127 18.87 7.50 -23.12
CA GLY A 127 19.12 7.12 -24.50
C GLY A 127 18.16 6.10 -25.13
N LYS A 128 17.09 5.75 -24.42
CA LYS A 128 16.06 4.80 -24.88
C LYS A 128 14.77 5.49 -25.24
N THR A 129 14.04 4.92 -26.20
CA THR A 129 12.75 5.46 -26.65
C THR A 129 11.66 4.40 -26.54
N LEU A 130 10.47 4.82 -26.09
CA LEU A 130 9.30 3.98 -25.96
C LEU A 130 8.49 4.02 -27.26
N PRO A 131 8.27 2.88 -27.96
CA PRO A 131 7.35 2.81 -29.10
C PRO A 131 5.92 3.02 -28.62
N VAL A 132 5.22 4.02 -29.17
CA VAL A 132 3.84 4.38 -28.82
C VAL A 132 2.99 4.34 -30.10
N ALA A 133 1.87 3.63 -30.04
CA ALA A 133 0.93 3.47 -31.13
C ALA A 133 -0.32 4.37 -30.93
N PRO A 134 -1.06 4.71 -31.99
CA PRO A 134 -2.32 5.46 -31.85
C PRO A 134 -3.37 4.80 -30.97
N GLY A 135 -3.37 3.46 -30.93
CA GLY A 135 -4.32 2.66 -30.12
C GLY A 135 -3.84 2.34 -28.69
N ASP A 136 -2.76 2.94 -28.22
CA ASP A 136 -2.26 2.74 -26.85
C ASP A 136 -3.13 3.46 -25.83
N HIS A 137 -3.50 2.73 -24.76
CA HIS A 137 -4.15 3.22 -23.56
C HIS A 137 -3.24 2.92 -22.36
N TRP A 138 -3.41 3.63 -21.26
CA TRP A 138 -2.47 3.66 -20.16
C TRP A 138 -3.15 3.33 -18.83
N LEU A 139 -2.50 2.53 -18.00
CA LEU A 139 -2.84 2.30 -16.59
C LEU A 139 -1.61 2.63 -15.75
N ALA A 140 -1.72 3.67 -14.94
CA ALA A 140 -0.70 4.08 -13.98
C ALA A 140 -1.02 3.57 -12.58
N THR A 141 0.01 3.34 -11.75
CA THR A 141 -0.12 2.70 -10.43
C THR A 141 0.54 3.47 -9.29
N ALA A 142 1.30 4.50 -9.62
CA ALA A 142 1.96 5.42 -8.69
C ALA A 142 2.07 6.79 -9.35
N TRP A 143 2.25 7.87 -8.57
CA TRP A 143 2.27 9.24 -9.12
C TRP A 143 3.33 9.44 -10.20
N TRP A 144 4.51 8.86 -10.07
CA TRP A 144 5.55 9.01 -11.11
C TRP A 144 5.23 8.20 -12.37
N THR A 145 4.53 7.09 -12.24
CA THR A 145 4.02 6.34 -13.40
C THR A 145 2.88 7.11 -14.07
N ALA A 146 2.01 7.77 -13.30
CA ALA A 146 0.97 8.65 -13.84
C ALA A 146 1.58 9.88 -14.52
N TYR A 147 2.59 10.51 -13.90
CA TYR A 147 3.33 11.62 -14.49
C TYR A 147 3.95 11.25 -15.85
N ALA A 148 4.59 10.09 -15.92
CA ALA A 148 5.17 9.57 -17.17
C ALA A 148 4.09 9.28 -18.21
N ALA A 149 3.02 8.56 -17.86
CA ALA A 149 1.93 8.22 -18.77
C ALA A 149 1.21 9.46 -19.32
N GLN A 150 0.99 10.49 -18.51
CA GLN A 150 0.37 11.75 -18.91
C GLN A 150 1.20 12.48 -19.98
N ARG A 151 2.52 12.47 -19.86
CA ARG A 151 3.42 13.07 -20.84
C ARG A 151 3.45 12.28 -22.15
N VAL A 152 3.44 10.96 -22.06
CA VAL A 152 3.36 10.09 -23.23
C VAL A 152 2.02 10.26 -23.94
N ALA A 153 0.91 10.35 -23.20
CA ALA A 153 -0.43 10.59 -23.77
C ALA A 153 -0.53 11.95 -24.46
N ALA A 154 0.08 13.00 -23.88
CA ALA A 154 0.16 14.33 -24.53
C ALA A 154 0.98 14.29 -25.83
N TRP A 155 2.11 13.58 -25.84
CA TRP A 155 2.88 13.35 -27.06
C TRP A 155 2.05 12.56 -28.10
N GLN A 156 1.30 11.56 -27.67
CA GLN A 156 0.43 10.73 -28.53
C GLN A 156 -0.63 11.61 -29.20
N GLU A 157 -1.24 12.56 -28.45
CA GLU A 157 -2.18 13.53 -28.98
C GLU A 157 -1.54 14.42 -30.05
N SER A 158 -0.35 14.98 -29.79
CA SER A 158 0.36 15.82 -30.75
C SER A 158 0.81 15.07 -32.01
N SER A 159 1.09 13.77 -31.88
CA SER A 159 1.62 12.96 -32.99
C SER A 159 0.52 12.30 -33.84
N TYR A 160 -0.65 12.00 -33.24
CA TYR A 160 -1.71 11.23 -33.89
C TYR A 160 -3.08 11.92 -33.92
N GLY A 161 -3.19 13.11 -33.31
CA GLY A 161 -4.44 13.88 -33.25
C GLY A 161 -5.44 13.38 -32.20
N ALA A 162 -5.10 12.35 -31.42
CA ALA A 162 -5.94 11.82 -30.35
C ALA A 162 -5.09 11.33 -29.17
N PRO A 163 -5.38 11.76 -27.94
CA PRO A 163 -4.65 11.31 -26.77
C PRO A 163 -4.97 9.84 -26.43
N GLY A 164 -3.95 9.11 -25.98
CA GLY A 164 -4.16 7.86 -25.28
C GLY A 164 -4.90 8.11 -23.97
N LYS A 165 -5.94 7.31 -23.70
CA LYS A 165 -6.72 7.47 -22.48
C LYS A 165 -5.97 6.84 -21.31
N LEU A 166 -5.98 7.54 -20.16
CA LEU A 166 -5.30 7.14 -18.95
C LEU A 166 -6.32 6.74 -17.87
N ALA A 167 -6.10 5.56 -17.29
CA ALA A 167 -6.63 5.18 -15.99
C ALA A 167 -5.52 5.30 -14.94
N TYR A 168 -5.84 5.86 -13.79
CA TYR A 168 -4.93 5.93 -12.66
C TYR A 168 -5.49 5.08 -11.52
N MET A 169 -4.79 4.01 -11.18
CA MET A 169 -5.11 3.19 -10.02
C MET A 169 -4.59 3.85 -8.77
N ILE A 170 -5.49 4.43 -8.01
CA ILE A 170 -5.23 5.22 -6.82
C ILE A 170 -5.41 4.32 -5.59
N GLN A 171 -4.31 4.01 -4.91
CA GLN A 171 -4.28 3.08 -3.78
C GLN A 171 -3.98 3.78 -2.44
N ASP A 172 -3.61 5.05 -2.49
CA ASP A 172 -3.41 5.91 -1.33
C ASP A 172 -3.42 7.38 -1.78
N PHE A 173 -3.38 8.32 -0.84
CA PHE A 173 -3.14 9.74 -1.12
C PHE A 173 -1.62 10.00 -1.12
N GLU A 174 -1.00 9.77 -2.26
CA GLU A 174 0.47 9.73 -2.40
C GLU A 174 1.19 11.07 -2.07
N PRO A 175 0.61 12.27 -2.18
CA PRO A 175 1.24 13.48 -1.65
C PRO A 175 1.61 13.38 -0.17
N GLY A 176 0.84 12.61 0.61
CA GLY A 176 1.09 12.35 2.03
C GLY A 176 2.26 11.38 2.31
N PHE A 177 2.87 10.79 1.30
CA PHE A 177 4.08 9.97 1.48
C PHE A 177 5.33 10.80 1.75
N TYR A 178 5.26 12.06 1.46
CA TYR A 178 6.36 13.01 1.53
C TYR A 178 6.06 14.14 2.51
N PRO A 179 7.07 14.70 3.20
CA PRO A 179 6.90 16.01 3.81
C PRO A 179 6.55 17.04 2.71
N TRP A 180 6.14 18.24 3.09
CA TRP A 180 5.91 19.34 2.15
C TRP A 180 7.16 19.56 1.29
N SER A 181 7.13 19.13 0.03
CA SER A 181 8.30 18.99 -0.84
C SER A 181 7.91 19.03 -2.32
N SER A 182 8.93 19.03 -3.20
CA SER A 182 8.72 18.91 -4.65
C SER A 182 7.99 17.62 -5.01
N GLN A 183 8.32 16.48 -4.34
CA GLN A 183 7.64 15.22 -4.58
C GLN A 183 6.16 15.28 -4.18
N SER A 184 5.83 15.85 -3.02
CA SER A 184 4.45 16.05 -2.60
C SER A 184 3.65 16.89 -3.59
N ALA A 185 4.22 18.02 -4.07
CA ALA A 185 3.59 18.87 -5.06
C ALA A 185 3.40 18.19 -6.42
N LEU A 186 4.40 17.43 -6.88
CA LEU A 186 4.33 16.67 -8.13
C LEU A 186 3.32 15.53 -8.05
N ALA A 187 3.29 14.79 -6.93
CA ALA A 187 2.30 13.75 -6.71
C ALA A 187 0.87 14.33 -6.77
N LEU A 188 0.63 15.47 -6.11
CA LEU A 188 -0.67 16.16 -6.17
C LEU A 188 -1.03 16.58 -7.59
N ALA A 189 -0.06 17.11 -8.36
CA ALA A 189 -0.27 17.58 -9.72
C ALA A 189 -0.62 16.45 -10.72
N THR A 190 -0.36 15.19 -10.38
CA THR A 190 -0.75 14.05 -11.24
C THR A 190 -2.23 13.70 -11.13
N TYR A 191 -2.94 14.20 -10.14
CA TYR A 191 -4.38 13.96 -10.02
C TYR A 191 -5.15 14.90 -10.96
N ARG A 192 -5.71 14.33 -12.03
CA ARG A 192 -6.44 15.07 -13.07
C ARG A 192 -7.88 14.58 -13.18
N PRO A 193 -8.75 14.94 -12.21
CA PRO A 193 -10.09 14.35 -12.06
C PRO A 193 -11.02 14.55 -13.25
N LYS A 194 -10.79 15.58 -14.08
CA LYS A 194 -11.60 15.84 -15.28
C LYS A 194 -11.10 15.09 -16.52
N GLN A 195 -9.81 14.72 -16.56
CA GLN A 195 -9.16 14.12 -17.72
C GLN A 195 -9.02 12.60 -17.61
N ASP A 196 -8.60 12.11 -16.45
CA ASP A 196 -8.24 10.72 -16.25
C ASP A 196 -9.40 9.91 -15.64
N LEU A 197 -9.35 8.59 -15.78
CA LEU A 197 -10.22 7.66 -15.06
C LEU A 197 -9.56 7.32 -13.72
N GLY A 198 -10.20 7.63 -12.60
CA GLY A 198 -9.76 7.16 -11.28
C GLY A 198 -10.25 5.74 -10.99
N ILE A 199 -9.34 4.83 -10.63
CA ILE A 199 -9.65 3.51 -10.08
C ILE A 199 -9.23 3.52 -8.63
N PHE A 200 -10.19 3.56 -7.71
CA PHE A 200 -9.92 3.72 -6.28
C PHE A 200 -9.97 2.39 -5.55
N ASN A 201 -8.93 2.13 -4.79
CA ASN A 201 -8.91 1.07 -3.80
C ASN A 201 -9.53 1.63 -2.50
N THR A 202 -10.83 1.54 -2.44
CA THR A 202 -11.82 1.82 -1.42
C THR A 202 -12.62 3.12 -1.62
N SER A 203 -13.88 3.05 -1.24
CA SER A 203 -14.78 4.21 -1.20
C SER A 203 -14.27 5.29 -0.25
N LEU A 204 -13.71 4.93 0.90
CA LEU A 204 -13.10 5.89 1.84
C LEU A 204 -12.06 6.78 1.15
N LEU A 205 -11.23 6.18 0.31
CA LEU A 205 -10.21 6.93 -0.43
C LEU A 205 -10.84 7.82 -1.50
N ALA A 206 -11.84 7.32 -2.24
CA ALA A 206 -12.55 8.12 -3.23
C ALA A 206 -13.26 9.33 -2.61
N ASP A 207 -13.90 9.14 -1.46
CA ASP A 207 -14.61 10.21 -0.73
C ASP A 207 -13.63 11.21 -0.12
N TYR A 208 -12.46 10.75 0.36
CA TYR A 208 -11.38 11.65 0.79
C TYR A 208 -10.92 12.55 -0.36
N PHE A 209 -10.67 11.98 -1.55
CA PHE A 209 -10.30 12.76 -2.74
C PHE A 209 -11.36 13.81 -3.10
N ALA A 210 -12.64 13.43 -3.08
CA ALA A 210 -13.73 14.37 -3.31
C ALA A 210 -13.73 15.51 -2.28
N SER A 211 -13.49 15.22 -1.00
CA SER A 211 -13.38 16.22 0.06
C SER A 211 -12.21 17.18 -0.11
N GLN A 212 -11.15 16.75 -0.82
CA GLN A 212 -10.00 17.57 -1.17
C GLN A 212 -10.20 18.37 -2.48
N GLY A 213 -11.40 18.37 -3.06
CA GLY A 213 -11.69 19.02 -4.35
C GLY A 213 -11.16 18.24 -5.57
N LEU A 214 -10.78 16.98 -5.39
CA LEU A 214 -10.28 16.07 -6.42
C LEU A 214 -11.35 15.05 -6.82
N ASP A 215 -12.59 15.49 -7.06
CA ASP A 215 -13.69 14.60 -7.44
C ASP A 215 -13.55 14.15 -8.90
N TYR A 216 -13.27 12.87 -9.11
CA TYR A 216 -13.08 12.27 -10.42
C TYR A 216 -14.43 12.08 -11.13
N VAL A 217 -14.62 12.80 -12.24
CA VAL A 217 -15.82 12.71 -13.11
C VAL A 217 -16.02 11.28 -13.62
N ARG A 218 -14.92 10.59 -13.94
CA ARG A 218 -14.90 9.19 -14.31
C ARG A 218 -14.15 8.43 -13.24
N ARG A 219 -14.89 7.64 -12.45
CA ARG A 219 -14.30 6.79 -11.43
C ARG A 219 -14.93 5.41 -11.38
N VAL A 220 -14.17 4.44 -10.96
CA VAL A 220 -14.60 3.13 -10.48
C VAL A 220 -13.97 2.87 -9.12
N VAL A 221 -14.66 2.15 -8.26
CA VAL A 221 -14.23 1.90 -6.88
C VAL A 221 -14.37 0.41 -6.60
N PHE A 222 -13.44 -0.14 -5.84
CA PHE A 222 -13.57 -1.48 -5.27
C PHE A 222 -13.14 -1.47 -3.81
N GLU A 223 -13.72 -2.36 -3.02
CA GLU A 223 -13.41 -2.47 -1.61
C GLU A 223 -12.32 -3.52 -1.38
N PRO A 224 -11.51 -3.37 -0.32
CA PRO A 224 -10.50 -4.35 0.03
C PRO A 224 -11.14 -5.66 0.45
N THR A 225 -10.56 -6.78 0.03
CA THR A 225 -10.90 -8.11 0.52
C THR A 225 -9.67 -8.77 1.13
N ILE A 226 -9.89 -9.72 2.02
CA ILE A 226 -8.82 -10.47 2.64
C ILE A 226 -8.02 -11.25 1.59
N ASN A 227 -6.72 -11.37 1.79
CA ASN A 227 -5.87 -12.21 0.95
C ASN A 227 -6.38 -13.66 0.92
N ASP A 228 -6.34 -14.33 -0.25
CA ASP A 228 -6.87 -15.69 -0.44
C ASP A 228 -6.22 -16.72 0.48
N GLY A 229 -4.92 -16.61 0.74
CA GLY A 229 -4.22 -17.48 1.67
C GLY A 229 -4.71 -17.29 3.12
N LEU A 230 -4.90 -16.03 3.54
CA LEU A 230 -5.49 -15.72 4.85
C LEU A 230 -6.95 -16.18 4.94
N ARG A 231 -7.73 -16.02 3.88
CA ARG A 231 -9.12 -16.52 3.82
C ARG A 231 -9.18 -18.02 4.00
N SER A 232 -8.32 -18.77 3.32
CA SER A 232 -8.21 -20.22 3.44
C SER A 232 -7.82 -20.62 4.87
N ALA A 233 -6.79 -19.98 5.44
CA ALA A 233 -6.38 -20.20 6.82
C ALA A 233 -7.48 -19.88 7.84
N LEU A 234 -8.26 -18.81 7.62
CA LEU A 234 -9.37 -18.42 8.47
C LEU A 234 -10.48 -19.49 8.49
N THR A 235 -10.78 -20.12 7.37
CA THR A 235 -11.76 -21.22 7.28
C THR A 235 -11.32 -22.40 8.17
N HIS A 236 -10.04 -22.75 8.14
CA HIS A 236 -9.48 -23.78 9.03
C HIS A 236 -9.45 -23.35 10.50
N ALA A 237 -9.15 -22.07 10.77
CA ALA A 237 -9.08 -21.50 12.12
C ALA A 237 -10.41 -21.53 12.87
N ARG A 238 -11.54 -21.42 12.16
CA ARG A 238 -12.90 -21.44 12.75
C ARG A 238 -13.24 -22.79 13.40
N VAL A 239 -12.56 -23.86 13.02
CA VAL A 239 -12.75 -25.21 13.58
C VAL A 239 -11.79 -25.47 14.73
N SER A 240 -10.75 -24.65 14.92
CA SER A 240 -9.71 -24.84 15.93
C SER A 240 -10.13 -24.25 17.28
N THR A 241 -10.08 -25.05 18.34
CA THR A 241 -10.35 -24.66 19.73
C THR A 241 -9.09 -24.24 20.49
N SER A 242 -7.96 -24.05 19.83
CA SER A 242 -6.69 -23.69 20.48
C SER A 242 -6.81 -22.33 21.19
N PRO A 243 -6.40 -22.25 22.47
CA PRO A 243 -6.47 -21.00 23.21
C PRO A 243 -5.51 -19.96 22.62
N ARG A 244 -5.91 -18.70 22.65
CA ARG A 244 -5.03 -17.58 22.28
C ARG A 244 -4.10 -17.23 23.43
N SER A 245 -2.89 -16.84 23.09
CA SER A 245 -1.93 -16.34 24.07
C SER A 245 -2.14 -14.86 24.36
N ARG A 246 -1.75 -14.41 25.53
CA ARG A 246 -1.60 -12.98 25.85
C ARG A 246 -0.45 -12.39 25.02
N ARG A 247 -0.73 -12.14 23.75
CA ARG A 247 0.21 -11.62 22.78
C ARG A 247 -0.38 -10.44 22.05
N ILE A 248 0.40 -9.37 21.98
CA ILE A 248 0.12 -8.16 21.20
C ILE A 248 0.94 -8.24 19.92
N VAL A 249 0.27 -8.26 18.77
CA VAL A 249 0.91 -8.17 17.46
C VAL A 249 0.92 -6.72 17.01
N VAL A 250 2.11 -6.15 16.91
CA VAL A 250 2.32 -4.80 16.39
C VAL A 250 2.65 -4.87 14.91
N TYR A 251 1.74 -4.44 14.06
CA TYR A 251 2.08 -4.28 12.65
C TYR A 251 2.81 -2.96 12.46
N GLY A 252 4.14 -3.00 12.53
CA GLY A 252 5.00 -1.84 12.41
C GLY A 252 5.99 -2.00 11.27
N ARG A 253 6.03 -1.01 10.39
CA ARG A 253 7.03 -0.92 9.33
C ARG A 253 7.81 0.37 9.50
N PRO A 254 8.94 0.35 10.20
CA PRO A 254 9.76 1.53 10.47
C PRO A 254 10.15 2.32 9.22
N SER A 255 10.38 1.63 8.09
CA SER A 255 10.69 2.26 6.80
C SER A 255 9.49 2.95 6.16
N THR A 256 8.28 2.75 6.68
CA THR A 256 7.05 3.33 6.15
C THR A 256 6.50 4.38 7.12
N PRO A 257 6.81 5.69 6.95
CA PRO A 257 6.50 6.74 7.92
C PRO A 257 5.02 6.79 8.34
N ARG A 258 4.08 6.52 7.41
CA ARG A 258 2.64 6.55 7.70
C ARG A 258 2.17 5.43 8.63
N ASN A 259 2.97 4.40 8.89
CA ASN A 259 2.68 3.41 9.95
C ASN A 259 2.95 3.93 11.36
N ALA A 260 3.50 5.14 11.50
CA ALA A 260 3.72 5.82 12.78
C ALA A 260 4.44 4.94 13.82
N PHE A 261 5.43 4.15 13.39
CA PHE A 261 6.11 3.16 14.24
C PHE A 261 6.74 3.76 15.49
N SER A 262 7.35 4.95 15.38
CA SER A 262 7.91 5.65 16.55
C SER A 262 6.85 6.01 17.58
N LEU A 263 5.65 6.40 17.13
CA LEU A 263 4.51 6.70 18.00
C LEU A 263 4.00 5.42 18.69
N ILE A 264 3.96 4.29 17.98
CA ILE A 264 3.66 2.98 18.59
C ILE A 264 4.66 2.67 19.71
N CYS A 265 5.96 2.85 19.47
CA CYS A 265 6.98 2.60 20.50
C CYS A 265 6.81 3.48 21.74
N GLU A 266 6.47 4.76 21.56
CA GLU A 266 6.18 5.66 22.70
C GLU A 266 4.91 5.21 23.47
N ALA A 267 3.86 4.83 22.75
CA ALA A 267 2.64 4.33 23.36
C ALA A 267 2.88 3.03 24.15
N LEU A 268 3.69 2.10 23.62
CA LEU A 268 4.06 0.87 24.32
C LEU A 268 4.89 1.13 25.57
N ARG A 269 5.77 2.16 25.59
CA ARG A 269 6.49 2.57 26.81
C ARG A 269 5.54 3.06 27.88
N ILE A 270 4.61 3.96 27.50
CA ILE A 270 3.59 4.50 28.44
C ILE A 270 2.70 3.39 28.97
N TRP A 271 2.19 2.53 28.07
CA TRP A 271 1.37 1.39 28.46
C TRP A 271 2.13 0.45 29.38
N GLY A 272 3.37 0.13 29.06
CA GLY A 272 4.21 -0.75 29.87
C GLY A 272 4.49 -0.24 31.29
N TRP A 273 4.59 1.08 31.47
CA TRP A 273 4.74 1.69 32.81
C TRP A 273 3.42 1.77 33.59
N ASN A 274 2.29 1.98 32.89
CA ASN A 274 1.03 2.32 33.54
C ASN A 274 0.11 1.11 33.74
N ASP A 275 0.18 0.08 32.88
CA ASP A 275 -0.64 -1.11 33.00
C ASP A 275 0.08 -2.20 33.81
N PRO A 276 -0.41 -2.57 35.01
CA PRO A 276 0.26 -3.54 35.88
C PRO A 276 0.33 -4.96 35.27
N ARG A 277 -0.44 -5.22 34.21
CA ARG A 277 -0.46 -6.52 33.50
C ARG A 277 0.56 -6.56 32.38
N SER A 278 1.29 -5.48 32.11
CA SER A 278 2.21 -5.37 30.94
C SER A 278 3.23 -6.50 30.88
N ASN A 279 3.71 -6.98 32.02
CA ASN A 279 4.65 -8.09 32.13
C ASN A 279 4.04 -9.49 31.81
N GLN A 280 2.72 -9.58 31.67
CA GLN A 280 2.01 -10.81 31.29
C GLN A 280 1.83 -10.94 29.79
N TRP A 281 2.20 -9.91 29.02
CA TRP A 281 1.99 -9.84 27.59
C TRP A 281 3.31 -9.95 26.81
N GLU A 282 3.33 -10.87 25.85
CA GLU A 282 4.37 -10.89 24.83
C GLU A 282 4.03 -9.87 23.74
N ILE A 283 4.99 -9.04 23.33
CA ILE A 283 4.78 -8.06 22.26
C ILE A 283 5.69 -8.43 21.10
N VAL A 284 5.10 -8.64 19.92
CA VAL A 284 5.82 -9.09 18.73
C VAL A 284 5.51 -8.19 17.52
N THR A 285 6.46 -8.05 16.60
CA THR A 285 6.27 -7.31 15.36
C THR A 285 6.70 -8.12 14.14
N PRO A 286 5.74 -8.56 13.30
CA PRO A 286 6.03 -9.07 11.97
C PRO A 286 6.19 -7.92 10.98
N GLY A 287 6.86 -8.18 9.84
CA GLY A 287 6.90 -7.28 8.68
C GLY A 287 8.30 -6.97 8.18
N GLU A 288 9.03 -6.07 8.82
CA GLU A 288 10.39 -5.72 8.43
C GLU A 288 11.43 -6.48 9.26
N LEU A 289 12.59 -6.70 8.66
CA LEU A 289 13.74 -7.24 9.38
C LEU A 289 14.38 -6.11 10.20
N ILE A 290 14.11 -6.12 11.50
CA ILE A 290 14.70 -5.23 12.50
C ILE A 290 15.24 -6.05 13.67
N SER A 291 16.02 -5.44 14.54
CA SER A 291 16.39 -6.07 15.82
C SER A 291 15.28 -5.92 16.84
N ASP A 292 15.29 -6.77 17.85
CA ASP A 292 14.44 -6.61 19.02
C ASP A 292 14.68 -5.24 19.66
N LEU A 293 13.62 -4.62 20.15
CA LEU A 293 13.67 -3.29 20.76
C LEU A 293 13.39 -3.37 22.26
N ASP A 294 14.33 -2.90 23.05
CA ASP A 294 14.11 -2.62 24.46
C ASP A 294 13.42 -1.26 24.62
N LEU A 295 12.17 -1.27 25.05
CA LEU A 295 11.38 -0.06 25.28
C LEU A 295 11.36 0.34 26.77
N GLY A 296 12.17 -0.32 27.60
CA GLY A 296 12.27 -0.11 29.05
C GLY A 296 11.34 -1.05 29.82
N PRO A 297 10.05 -0.71 30.04
CA PRO A 297 9.14 -1.58 30.81
C PRO A 297 8.73 -2.83 30.04
N VAL A 298 8.82 -2.81 28.70
CA VAL A 298 8.44 -3.92 27.83
C VAL A 298 9.46 -4.10 26.70
N GLN A 299 9.50 -5.29 26.13
CA GLN A 299 10.31 -5.62 24.96
C GLN A 299 9.42 -5.86 23.74
N LEU A 300 9.79 -5.31 22.58
CA LEU A 300 9.17 -5.59 21.29
C LEU A 300 10.07 -6.54 20.51
N LYS A 301 9.62 -7.79 20.39
CA LYS A 301 10.36 -8.86 19.71
C LYS A 301 10.08 -8.83 18.21
N ALA A 302 11.12 -8.77 17.41
CA ALA A 302 11.02 -8.77 15.96
C ALA A 302 10.91 -10.19 15.41
N LEU A 303 9.89 -10.42 14.57
CA LEU A 303 9.68 -11.71 13.90
C LEU A 303 10.16 -11.70 12.44
N GLY A 304 10.57 -10.52 11.92
CA GLY A 304 10.94 -10.37 10.52
C GLY A 304 9.74 -10.57 9.58
N LYS A 305 10.03 -10.85 8.31
CA LYS A 305 9.02 -11.11 7.29
C LYS A 305 8.53 -12.55 7.42
N LEU A 306 7.25 -12.72 7.70
CA LEU A 306 6.58 -14.02 7.75
C LEU A 306 5.99 -14.37 6.37
N ASP A 307 5.94 -15.64 6.04
CA ASP A 307 5.06 -16.14 4.98
C ASP A 307 3.59 -16.07 5.43
N ILE A 308 2.69 -16.37 4.49
CA ILE A 308 1.24 -16.19 4.73
C ILE A 308 0.72 -17.16 5.81
N ASP A 309 1.24 -18.39 5.87
CA ASP A 309 0.79 -19.41 6.79
C ASP A 309 1.24 -19.09 8.23
N ASN A 310 2.51 -18.71 8.40
CA ASN A 310 3.04 -18.27 9.69
C ASN A 310 2.39 -16.95 10.17
N TYR A 311 2.06 -16.04 9.25
CA TYR A 311 1.32 -14.83 9.61
C TYR A 311 -0.12 -15.15 10.05
N ALA A 312 -0.82 -16.03 9.34
CA ALA A 312 -2.16 -16.50 9.70
C ALA A 312 -2.17 -17.18 11.08
N GLU A 313 -1.17 -18.03 11.36
CA GLU A 313 -1.02 -18.70 12.66
C GLU A 313 -0.74 -17.70 13.78
N LEU A 314 0.09 -16.68 13.53
CA LEU A 314 0.33 -15.59 14.46
C LEU A 314 -0.98 -14.85 14.80
N LEU A 315 -1.79 -14.49 13.81
CA LEU A 315 -3.08 -13.82 14.03
C LEU A 315 -4.07 -14.72 14.78
N ARG A 316 -4.11 -16.00 14.43
CA ARG A 316 -4.99 -16.98 15.07
C ARG A 316 -4.69 -17.17 16.55
N THR A 317 -3.42 -17.16 16.94
CA THR A 317 -2.94 -17.48 18.30
C THR A 317 -2.72 -16.24 19.18
N SER A 318 -2.86 -15.05 18.65
CA SER A 318 -2.62 -13.80 19.37
C SER A 318 -3.94 -13.13 19.79
N ALA A 319 -3.90 -12.38 20.88
CA ALA A 319 -5.07 -11.77 21.49
C ALA A 319 -5.37 -10.37 20.95
N ILE A 320 -4.34 -9.53 20.80
CA ILE A 320 -4.47 -8.12 20.47
C ILE A 320 -3.63 -7.76 19.24
N GLY A 321 -4.20 -6.91 18.39
CA GLY A 321 -3.50 -6.27 17.26
C GLY A 321 -3.36 -4.77 17.47
N LEU A 322 -2.19 -4.23 17.18
CA LEU A 322 -1.93 -2.80 17.15
C LEU A 322 -1.35 -2.42 15.80
N SER A 323 -2.09 -1.62 15.03
CA SER A 323 -1.67 -1.19 13.68
C SER A 323 -2.16 0.21 13.39
N LEU A 324 -1.26 1.14 13.19
CA LEU A 324 -1.56 2.53 12.85
C LEU A 324 -1.31 2.80 11.37
N MET A 325 -2.13 3.70 10.81
CA MET A 325 -1.95 4.19 9.44
C MET A 325 -2.40 5.65 9.34
N VAL A 326 -1.45 6.57 9.21
CA VAL A 326 -1.70 8.01 8.98
C VAL A 326 -1.98 8.20 7.49
N SER A 327 -3.17 7.80 7.06
CA SER A 327 -3.62 7.82 5.67
C SER A 327 -5.14 7.65 5.64
N PRO A 328 -5.85 8.20 4.62
CA PRO A 328 -7.27 7.92 4.40
C PRO A 328 -7.54 6.47 3.96
N HIS A 329 -6.53 5.72 3.50
CA HIS A 329 -6.67 4.30 3.19
C HIS A 329 -6.84 3.49 4.50
N PRO A 330 -7.76 2.50 4.55
CA PRO A 330 -8.05 1.76 5.78
C PRO A 330 -6.86 0.95 6.32
N SER A 331 -5.92 0.54 5.46
CA SER A 331 -4.89 -0.46 5.75
C SER A 331 -5.48 -1.87 5.87
N TYR A 332 -4.74 -2.88 5.43
CA TYR A 332 -5.21 -4.27 5.50
C TYR A 332 -4.98 -4.91 6.89
N PRO A 333 -3.83 -4.71 7.58
CA PRO A 333 -3.54 -5.41 8.82
C PRO A 333 -4.61 -5.26 9.93
N PRO A 334 -5.19 -4.10 10.23
CA PRO A 334 -6.23 -4.02 11.25
C PRO A 334 -7.50 -4.79 10.85
N LEU A 335 -7.83 -4.85 9.55
CA LEU A 335 -8.97 -5.61 9.04
C LEU A 335 -8.71 -7.12 9.11
N GLU A 336 -7.50 -7.56 8.77
CA GLU A 336 -7.05 -8.95 8.87
C GLU A 336 -7.05 -9.43 10.32
N MET A 337 -6.48 -8.64 11.23
CA MET A 337 -6.47 -8.92 12.67
C MET A 337 -7.90 -9.06 13.21
N ALA A 338 -8.81 -8.17 12.83
CA ALA A 338 -10.21 -8.24 13.21
C ALA A 338 -10.88 -9.49 12.60
N ALA A 339 -10.61 -9.84 11.34
CA ALA A 339 -11.16 -11.03 10.71
C ALA A 339 -10.79 -12.30 11.48
N PHE A 340 -9.57 -12.36 12.02
CA PHE A 340 -9.14 -13.44 12.90
C PHE A 340 -9.66 -13.34 14.33
N GLY A 341 -10.46 -12.32 14.68
CA GLY A 341 -11.11 -12.18 15.99
C GLY A 341 -10.20 -11.65 17.10
N MET A 342 -9.14 -10.94 16.76
CA MET A 342 -8.31 -10.20 17.72
C MET A 342 -9.02 -8.93 18.17
N GLU A 343 -8.72 -8.45 19.40
CA GLU A 343 -9.02 -7.07 19.78
C GLU A 343 -8.01 -6.17 19.03
N VAL A 344 -8.49 -5.15 18.33
CA VAL A 344 -7.65 -4.35 17.45
C VAL A 344 -7.65 -2.90 17.90
N VAL A 345 -6.45 -2.33 18.05
CA VAL A 345 -6.22 -0.90 18.23
C VAL A 345 -5.66 -0.33 16.94
N THR A 346 -6.34 0.68 16.43
CA THR A 346 -5.92 1.43 15.24
C THR A 346 -6.25 2.91 15.39
N ASN A 347 -6.08 3.71 14.35
CA ASN A 347 -6.38 5.13 14.38
C ASN A 347 -7.42 5.55 13.34
N SER A 348 -8.20 6.56 13.68
CA SER A 348 -8.96 7.35 12.72
C SER A 348 -8.03 8.31 11.97
N TYR A 349 -8.40 8.67 10.74
CA TYR A 349 -7.70 9.67 9.94
C TYR A 349 -8.65 10.28 8.91
N ALA A 350 -8.86 11.59 8.96
CA ALA A 350 -9.84 12.26 8.11
C ALA A 350 -11.22 11.57 8.17
N ASN A 351 -11.71 11.04 7.05
CA ASN A 351 -12.97 10.31 6.96
C ASN A 351 -12.84 8.80 7.31
N LYS A 352 -11.63 8.33 7.62
CA LYS A 352 -11.43 6.93 8.01
C LYS A 352 -11.72 6.73 9.49
N ASP A 353 -12.69 5.89 9.79
CA ASP A 353 -12.94 5.31 11.11
C ASP A 353 -13.31 3.83 10.92
N LEU A 354 -12.46 2.94 11.43
CA LEU A 354 -12.64 1.50 11.29
C LEU A 354 -13.44 0.85 12.42
N SER A 355 -13.90 1.62 13.42
CA SER A 355 -14.73 1.10 14.51
C SER A 355 -16.07 0.53 14.00
N THR A 356 -16.55 1.03 12.86
CA THR A 356 -17.77 0.54 12.20
C THR A 356 -17.58 -0.73 11.40
N PHE A 357 -16.33 -1.10 11.11
CA PHE A 357 -16.01 -2.31 10.32
C PHE A 357 -16.23 -3.59 11.14
N ALA A 358 -15.82 -3.59 12.40
CA ALA A 358 -15.99 -4.71 13.31
C ALA A 358 -16.00 -4.23 14.77
N PRO A 359 -16.83 -4.83 15.66
CA PRO A 359 -16.96 -4.39 17.06
C PRO A 359 -15.70 -4.59 17.90
N VAL A 360 -14.74 -5.35 17.39
CA VAL A 360 -13.44 -5.60 18.03
C VAL A 360 -12.40 -4.54 17.68
N ILE A 361 -12.72 -3.57 16.80
CA ILE A 361 -11.80 -2.50 16.41
C ILE A 361 -12.05 -1.26 17.26
N ARG A 362 -10.99 -0.81 17.93
CA ARG A 362 -10.93 0.49 18.62
C ARG A 362 -10.11 1.44 17.76
N SER A 363 -10.80 2.40 17.14
CA SER A 363 -10.17 3.42 16.28
C SER A 363 -10.02 4.69 17.11
N THR A 364 -8.79 5.00 17.55
CA THR A 364 -8.53 6.22 18.31
C THR A 364 -8.45 7.44 17.41
N PHE A 365 -9.10 8.52 17.83
CA PHE A 365 -9.05 9.79 17.10
C PHE A 365 -7.80 10.59 17.47
N ASP A 366 -7.42 10.57 18.75
CA ASP A 366 -6.23 11.25 19.23
C ASP A 366 -4.99 10.43 18.95
N MET A 367 -4.08 10.99 18.13
CA MET A 367 -2.82 10.37 17.76
C MET A 367 -1.70 10.76 18.74
N THR A 368 -1.98 10.59 20.06
CA THR A 368 -1.00 10.77 21.13
C THR A 368 -0.56 9.41 21.70
N PRO A 369 0.67 9.27 22.22
CA PRO A 369 1.12 8.04 22.85
C PRO A 369 0.21 7.60 23.98
N GLU A 370 -0.31 8.57 24.78
CA GLU A 370 -1.21 8.33 25.91
C GLU A 370 -2.56 7.76 25.48
N ALA A 371 -3.19 8.33 24.44
CA ALA A 371 -4.46 7.85 23.90
C ALA A 371 -4.34 6.43 23.32
N ILE A 372 -3.25 6.15 22.62
CA ILE A 372 -2.99 4.81 22.09
C ILE A 372 -2.73 3.81 23.22
N ALA A 373 -1.96 4.20 24.25
CA ALA A 373 -1.72 3.38 25.44
C ALA A 373 -3.02 3.07 26.18
N GLN A 374 -3.91 4.05 26.33
CA GLN A 374 -5.23 3.87 26.95
C GLN A 374 -6.11 2.92 26.11
N ALA A 375 -6.13 3.08 24.78
CA ALA A 375 -6.85 2.18 23.90
C ALA A 375 -6.32 0.73 23.98
N LEU A 376 -4.99 0.58 24.17
CA LEU A 376 -4.37 -0.73 24.36
C LEU A 376 -4.77 -1.36 25.69
N SER A 377 -4.81 -0.59 26.81
CA SER A 377 -5.32 -1.07 28.09
C SER A 377 -6.78 -1.50 27.97
N ALA A 378 -7.63 -0.71 27.31
CA ALA A 378 -9.02 -1.06 27.07
C ALA A 378 -9.19 -2.32 26.21
N ALA A 379 -8.26 -2.59 25.28
CA ALA A 379 -8.24 -3.84 24.52
C ALA A 379 -7.84 -5.03 25.41
N CYS A 380 -6.90 -4.83 26.35
CA CYS A 380 -6.54 -5.85 27.35
C CYS A 380 -7.72 -6.17 28.28
N ASP A 381 -8.47 -5.13 28.73
CA ASP A 381 -9.68 -5.31 29.55
C ASP A 381 -10.71 -6.15 28.83
N ALA A 382 -11.05 -5.77 27.60
CA ALA A 382 -12.01 -6.50 26.78
C ALA A 382 -11.56 -7.94 26.49
N TRP A 383 -10.26 -8.18 26.35
CA TRP A 383 -9.73 -9.54 26.22
C TRP A 383 -9.92 -10.35 27.50
N ASP A 384 -9.63 -9.79 28.67
CA ASP A 384 -9.80 -10.46 29.96
C ASP A 384 -11.28 -10.76 30.26
N GLU A 385 -12.19 -9.86 29.91
CA GLU A 385 -13.64 -10.06 30.02
C GLU A 385 -14.17 -11.15 29.08
N ARG A 386 -13.56 -11.38 27.93
CA ARG A 386 -13.94 -12.41 26.96
C ARG A 386 -13.77 -13.85 27.46
N ALA A 387 -12.97 -14.08 28.46
CA ALA A 387 -12.95 -15.39 29.12
C ALA A 387 -14.35 -15.83 29.59
N MET A 388 -15.29 -14.89 29.67
CA MET A 388 -16.69 -15.05 30.15
C MET A 388 -17.73 -14.98 29.01
N VAL A 389 -17.34 -14.56 27.78
CA VAL A 389 -18.24 -14.32 26.63
C VAL A 389 -17.66 -14.98 25.36
N PRO A 390 -18.49 -15.56 24.47
CA PRO A 390 -18.01 -16.10 23.21
C PRO A 390 -17.21 -15.05 22.42
N ALA A 391 -16.03 -15.45 21.91
CA ALA A 391 -15.22 -14.58 21.07
C ALA A 391 -16.01 -14.14 19.83
N TRP A 392 -15.92 -12.85 19.49
CA TRP A 392 -16.48 -12.37 18.24
C TRP A 392 -15.72 -12.99 17.06
N ILE A 393 -16.46 -13.44 16.07
CA ILE A 393 -15.91 -14.01 14.83
C ILE A 393 -16.56 -13.25 13.67
N MET A 394 -15.77 -12.80 12.71
CA MET A 394 -16.30 -12.12 11.54
C MET A 394 -17.29 -13.03 10.80
N PRO A 395 -18.52 -12.57 10.51
CA PRO A 395 -19.52 -13.36 9.78
C PRO A 395 -18.99 -13.82 8.42
N GLU A 396 -19.35 -15.03 7.99
CA GLU A 396 -18.85 -15.60 6.72
C GLU A 396 -19.29 -14.80 5.49
N ASN A 397 -20.43 -14.17 5.56
CA ASN A 397 -20.96 -13.30 4.52
C ASN A 397 -20.44 -11.85 4.58
N HIS A 398 -19.47 -11.56 5.43
CA HIS A 398 -18.87 -10.23 5.49
C HIS A 398 -18.13 -9.92 4.19
N ALA A 399 -18.35 -8.74 3.62
CA ALA A 399 -17.81 -8.34 2.31
C ALA A 399 -16.27 -8.46 2.22
N PHE A 400 -15.57 -8.22 3.32
CA PHE A 400 -14.10 -8.36 3.39
C PHE A 400 -13.63 -9.81 3.17
N LEU A 401 -14.45 -10.81 3.48
CA LEU A 401 -14.16 -12.24 3.29
C LEU A 401 -14.54 -12.75 1.89
N ALA A 402 -15.19 -11.91 1.07
CA ALA A 402 -15.57 -12.28 -0.29
C ALA A 402 -14.34 -12.52 -1.17
N GLU A 403 -14.52 -13.31 -2.22
CA GLU A 403 -13.52 -13.44 -3.27
C GLU A 403 -13.41 -12.15 -4.06
N GLN A 404 -12.16 -11.71 -4.32
CA GLN A 404 -11.93 -10.51 -5.10
C GLN A 404 -12.17 -10.77 -6.59
N ALA A 405 -13.26 -10.27 -7.13
CA ALA A 405 -13.59 -10.38 -8.55
C ALA A 405 -13.39 -9.02 -9.25
N PHE A 406 -12.31 -8.89 -10.01
CA PHE A 406 -12.05 -7.66 -10.78
C PHE A 406 -12.75 -7.59 -12.13
N GLY A 407 -13.44 -8.64 -12.59
CA GLY A 407 -14.14 -8.66 -13.89
C GLY A 407 -15.14 -7.52 -14.06
N PRO A 408 -16.11 -7.32 -13.14
CA PRO A 408 -17.06 -6.21 -13.23
C PRO A 408 -16.40 -4.83 -13.19
N LEU A 409 -15.39 -4.65 -12.35
CA LEU A 409 -14.59 -3.43 -12.26
C LEU A 409 -13.89 -3.13 -13.60
N ALA A 410 -13.24 -4.15 -14.18
CA ALA A 410 -12.51 -4.05 -15.44
C ALA A 410 -13.44 -3.70 -16.60
N ALA A 411 -14.62 -4.31 -16.68
CA ALA A 411 -15.63 -3.98 -17.69
C ALA A 411 -16.09 -2.53 -17.56
N ALA A 412 -16.39 -2.06 -16.34
CA ALA A 412 -16.77 -0.68 -16.09
C ALA A 412 -15.64 0.30 -16.43
N ALA A 413 -14.40 -0.02 -16.09
CA ALA A 413 -13.23 0.78 -16.42
C ALA A 413 -13.00 0.85 -17.93
N ALA A 414 -13.04 -0.27 -18.63
CA ALA A 414 -12.90 -0.32 -20.09
C ALA A 414 -13.99 0.49 -20.80
N HIS A 415 -15.25 0.37 -20.37
CA HIS A 415 -16.36 1.18 -20.88
C HIS A 415 -16.11 2.70 -20.67
N LYS A 416 -15.66 3.12 -19.47
CA LYS A 416 -15.36 4.52 -19.19
C LYS A 416 -14.13 5.03 -19.96
N LEU A 417 -13.23 4.16 -20.38
CA LEU A 417 -12.16 4.46 -21.34
C LEU A 417 -12.65 4.47 -22.79
N GLY A 418 -13.93 4.17 -23.04
CA GLY A 418 -14.52 4.12 -24.39
C GLY A 418 -14.02 2.91 -25.21
N VAL A 419 -13.61 1.86 -24.52
CA VAL A 419 -13.31 0.56 -25.15
C VAL A 419 -14.63 -0.22 -25.19
N VAL A 420 -15.19 -0.36 -26.38
CA VAL A 420 -16.41 -1.15 -26.60
C VAL A 420 -16.03 -2.64 -26.42
N SER A 421 -16.69 -3.33 -25.49
CA SER A 421 -16.54 -4.77 -25.33
C SER A 421 -16.80 -5.45 -26.69
N ARG A 422 -15.93 -6.38 -27.09
CA ARG A 422 -16.30 -7.35 -28.13
C ARG A 422 -17.44 -8.15 -27.51
N GLY A 423 -18.68 -7.84 -27.91
CA GLY A 423 -19.81 -8.70 -27.60
C GLY A 423 -19.47 -10.12 -28.05
N ASN A 424 -19.77 -11.11 -27.21
CA ASN A 424 -19.77 -12.51 -27.65
C ASN A 424 -20.66 -12.60 -28.92
N VAL A 425 -20.02 -12.73 -30.06
CA VAL A 425 -20.66 -13.18 -31.30
C VAL A 425 -20.48 -14.67 -31.34
#